data_b3acae6279d5d7ecd90e4556ce55de93
#
_entry.id   b3acae6279d5d7ecd90e4556ce55de93
#
_cell.length_a   1.000
_cell.length_b   1.000
_cell.length_c   1.000
_cell.angle_alpha   90.00
_cell.angle_beta   90.00
_cell.angle_gamma   90.00
#
_symmetry.space_group_name_H-M   'P 1'
#
loop_
_entity.id
_entity.type
_entity.pdbx_description
1 polymer ?
#
loop_
_entity_poly.entity_id
_entity_poly.type
_entity_poly.pdbx_seq_one_letter_code
_entity_poly.pdbx_strand_id
1 'polypeptide(L)'
;MAHVKKSMMALLAMGVALAACATTGSTRSSTAAELDRILAGDQRSDANRARDVYRHPKETLLFFGIRPEQTVLEVWPGAGGWYTEVIAPLVAEKGKFYAAQFVPNPESKGTTAALKAYADKLAARADIYRNVTVTAMGPGSTADIAPPGSVDLVVTFRNIHNWLGRDYAPAAFAAMYKALKPGGTLGVVEHRGNPAVPQDPKAKSGYLNEDYAIRMIEAAGFRLVAKSEVNANPKDTKDYEKGVWTLPPNFAAGDTDREKYAAIGESDRFTLKFIKPSGR
;
A
#
# COMPACT_ATOMS: atom_id res chain seq x y z
N MET A 1 9.70 -36.34 -43.39
CA MET A 1 8.62 -36.20 -42.37
C MET A 1 9.05 -35.50 -41.07
N ALA A 2 10.33 -35.37 -40.75
CA ALA A 2 10.81 -34.75 -39.49
C ALA A 2 10.80 -33.19 -39.46
N HIS A 3 10.87 -32.53 -40.62
CA HIS A 3 10.92 -31.05 -40.68
C HIS A 3 9.55 -30.36 -40.50
N VAL A 4 8.44 -31.00 -40.84
CA VAL A 4 7.08 -30.43 -40.71
C VAL A 4 6.63 -30.35 -39.27
N LYS A 5 7.02 -31.29 -38.38
CA LYS A 5 6.64 -31.29 -36.96
C LYS A 5 7.32 -30.17 -36.14
N LYS A 6 8.57 -29.76 -36.51
CA LYS A 6 9.27 -28.67 -35.78
C LYS A 6 8.69 -27.29 -36.10
N SER A 7 8.21 -27.04 -37.29
CA SER A 7 7.60 -25.76 -37.66
C SER A 7 6.22 -25.54 -37.02
N MET A 8 5.45 -26.60 -36.85
CA MET A 8 4.12 -26.53 -36.21
C MET A 8 4.21 -26.23 -34.70
N MET A 9 5.23 -26.78 -33.99
CA MET A 9 5.43 -26.47 -32.57
C MET A 9 5.89 -25.03 -32.33
N ALA A 10 6.70 -24.45 -33.22
CA ALA A 10 7.16 -23.07 -33.10
C ALA A 10 6.02 -22.04 -33.30
N LEU A 11 5.08 -22.32 -34.21
CA LEU A 11 3.90 -21.46 -34.43
C LEU A 11 2.91 -21.49 -33.25
N LEU A 12 2.74 -22.63 -32.58
CA LEU A 12 1.85 -22.75 -31.44
C LEU A 12 2.39 -22.03 -30.21
N ALA A 13 3.72 -22.06 -29.97
CA ALA A 13 4.36 -21.34 -28.87
C ALA A 13 4.29 -19.81 -29.05
N MET A 14 4.40 -19.31 -30.29
CA MET A 14 4.31 -17.89 -30.61
C MET A 14 2.89 -17.33 -30.47
N GLY A 15 1.87 -18.12 -30.80
CA GLY A 15 0.46 -17.75 -30.63
C GLY A 15 0.02 -17.59 -29.16
N VAL A 16 0.52 -18.47 -28.27
CA VAL A 16 0.20 -18.40 -26.84
C VAL A 16 0.84 -17.18 -26.17
N ALA A 17 2.07 -16.83 -26.53
CA ALA A 17 2.76 -15.66 -25.99
C ALA A 17 2.09 -14.32 -26.40
N LEU A 18 1.64 -14.21 -27.65
CA LEU A 18 0.92 -13.04 -28.15
C LEU A 18 -0.46 -12.86 -27.52
N ALA A 19 -1.20 -13.95 -27.31
CA ALA A 19 -2.51 -13.91 -26.65
C ALA A 19 -2.39 -13.49 -25.17
N ALA A 20 -1.36 -13.96 -24.44
CA ALA A 20 -1.12 -13.57 -23.05
C ALA A 20 -0.77 -12.07 -22.90
N CYS A 21 0.03 -11.51 -23.81
CA CYS A 21 0.36 -10.10 -23.81
C CYS A 21 -0.86 -9.20 -24.13
N ALA A 22 -1.72 -9.62 -25.05
CA ALA A 22 -2.92 -8.88 -25.40
C ALA A 22 -3.97 -8.86 -24.27
N THR A 23 -4.15 -9.95 -23.57
CA THR A 23 -5.10 -10.04 -22.45
C THR A 23 -4.64 -9.22 -21.23
N THR A 24 -3.37 -9.23 -20.90
CA THR A 24 -2.82 -8.40 -19.79
C THR A 24 -2.90 -6.91 -20.09
N GLY A 25 -2.67 -6.48 -21.32
CA GLY A 25 -2.82 -5.10 -21.75
C GLY A 25 -4.26 -4.61 -21.65
N SER A 26 -5.22 -5.39 -22.08
CA SER A 26 -6.66 -5.08 -22.00
C SER A 26 -7.16 -4.97 -20.56
N THR A 27 -6.78 -5.91 -19.70
CA THR A 27 -7.16 -5.89 -18.27
C THR A 27 -6.59 -4.69 -17.53
N ARG A 28 -5.33 -4.31 -17.80
CA ARG A 28 -4.71 -3.13 -17.20
C ARG A 28 -5.40 -1.85 -17.65
N SER A 29 -5.77 -1.73 -18.91
CA SER A 29 -6.50 -0.59 -19.45
C SER A 29 -7.89 -0.44 -18.82
N SER A 30 -8.64 -1.54 -18.64
CA SER A 30 -9.93 -1.51 -17.98
C SER A 30 -9.85 -1.15 -16.50
N THR A 31 -8.85 -1.67 -15.77
CA THR A 31 -8.61 -1.30 -14.37
C THR A 31 -8.23 0.18 -14.23
N ALA A 32 -7.44 0.71 -15.16
CA ALA A 32 -7.06 2.12 -15.16
C ALA A 32 -8.27 3.04 -15.35
N ALA A 33 -9.17 2.72 -16.28
CA ALA A 33 -10.41 3.47 -16.49
C ALA A 33 -11.35 3.40 -15.28
N GLU A 34 -11.44 2.25 -14.63
CA GLU A 34 -12.25 2.08 -13.42
C GLU A 34 -11.67 2.90 -12.25
N LEU A 35 -10.33 2.93 -12.08
CA LEU A 35 -9.67 3.79 -11.10
C LEU A 35 -9.96 5.28 -11.37
N ASP A 36 -9.94 5.73 -12.63
CA ASP A 36 -10.30 7.12 -12.97
C ASP A 36 -11.71 7.46 -12.52
N ARG A 37 -12.68 6.58 -12.77
CA ARG A 37 -14.07 6.73 -12.33
C ARG A 37 -14.18 6.80 -10.80
N ILE A 38 -13.49 5.91 -10.09
CA ILE A 38 -13.50 5.85 -8.62
C ILE A 38 -12.85 7.10 -8.02
N LEU A 39 -11.74 7.56 -8.57
CA LEU A 39 -11.02 8.74 -8.09
C LEU A 39 -11.84 10.02 -8.24
N ALA A 40 -12.71 10.11 -9.24
CA ALA A 40 -13.67 11.20 -9.44
C ALA A 40 -14.94 11.06 -8.59
N GLY A 41 -15.15 9.92 -7.91
CA GLY A 41 -16.38 9.59 -7.20
C GLY A 41 -16.63 10.43 -5.94
N ASP A 42 -17.90 10.57 -5.55
CA ASP A 42 -18.38 11.39 -4.43
C ASP A 42 -18.08 10.78 -3.04
N GLN A 43 -17.64 9.54 -2.98
CA GLN A 43 -17.16 8.92 -1.74
C GLN A 43 -15.85 9.53 -1.22
N ARG A 44 -15.17 10.32 -2.04
CA ARG A 44 -13.91 10.99 -1.70
C ARG A 44 -14.15 12.45 -1.36
N SER A 45 -13.65 12.90 -0.21
CA SER A 45 -13.69 14.31 0.16
C SER A 45 -12.73 15.15 -0.70
N ASP A 46 -13.02 16.46 -0.85
CA ASP A 46 -12.11 17.38 -1.55
C ASP A 46 -10.73 17.43 -0.90
N ALA A 47 -10.67 17.36 0.44
CA ALA A 47 -9.43 17.30 1.19
C ALA A 47 -8.58 16.05 0.84
N ASN A 48 -9.24 14.92 0.56
CA ASN A 48 -8.55 13.71 0.15
C ASN A 48 -8.13 13.77 -1.32
N ARG A 49 -8.98 14.32 -2.20
CA ARG A 49 -8.64 14.56 -3.63
C ARG A 49 -7.46 15.51 -3.80
N ALA A 50 -7.40 16.59 -3.02
CA ALA A 50 -6.29 17.55 -3.05
C ALA A 50 -4.91 16.92 -2.76
N ARG A 51 -4.88 15.73 -2.17
CA ARG A 51 -3.66 14.99 -1.87
C ARG A 51 -3.21 14.05 -2.99
N ASP A 52 -4.01 13.86 -4.03
CA ASP A 52 -3.71 12.93 -5.14
C ASP A 52 -2.43 13.34 -5.87
N VAL A 53 -2.15 14.64 -5.99
CA VAL A 53 -0.93 15.21 -6.58
C VAL A 53 0.36 14.80 -5.87
N TYR A 54 0.27 14.33 -4.62
CA TYR A 54 1.40 13.85 -3.82
C TYR A 54 1.41 12.33 -3.65
N ARG A 55 0.28 11.65 -3.92
CA ARG A 55 0.09 10.24 -3.61
C ARG A 55 -0.12 9.35 -4.82
N HIS A 56 -0.40 9.98 -5.97
CA HIS A 56 -0.53 9.32 -7.27
C HIS A 56 -1.26 7.97 -7.17
N PRO A 57 -2.51 7.93 -6.63
CA PRO A 57 -3.17 6.69 -6.25
C PRO A 57 -3.34 5.72 -7.40
N LYS A 58 -3.70 6.20 -8.59
CA LYS A 58 -3.87 5.38 -9.78
C LYS A 58 -2.58 4.70 -10.18
N GLU A 59 -1.52 5.50 -10.35
CA GLU A 59 -0.20 5.02 -10.79
C GLU A 59 0.40 4.06 -9.76
N THR A 60 0.27 4.37 -8.46
CA THR A 60 0.74 3.54 -7.36
C THR A 60 0.04 2.19 -7.33
N LEU A 61 -1.29 2.16 -7.43
CA LEU A 61 -2.06 0.92 -7.40
C LEU A 61 -1.84 0.09 -8.67
N LEU A 62 -1.73 0.73 -9.84
CA LEU A 62 -1.39 0.04 -11.10
C LEU A 62 0.04 -0.52 -11.08
N PHE A 63 0.99 0.17 -10.43
CA PHE A 63 2.35 -0.36 -10.24
C PHE A 63 2.33 -1.61 -9.36
N PHE A 64 1.51 -1.66 -8.31
CA PHE A 64 1.34 -2.88 -7.50
C PHE A 64 0.62 -3.99 -8.25
N GLY A 65 -0.08 -3.69 -9.32
CA GLY A 65 -0.81 -4.65 -10.15
C GLY A 65 -2.19 -4.97 -9.61
N ILE A 66 -2.87 -3.97 -9.03
CA ILE A 66 -4.24 -4.12 -8.54
C ILE A 66 -5.21 -4.47 -9.67
N ARG A 67 -6.19 -5.31 -9.38
CA ARG A 67 -7.28 -5.68 -10.29
C ARG A 67 -8.60 -5.87 -9.51
N PRO A 68 -9.77 -5.66 -10.14
CA PRO A 68 -11.08 -5.79 -9.50
C PRO A 68 -11.38 -7.18 -8.91
N GLU A 69 -10.78 -8.24 -9.46
CA GLU A 69 -11.06 -9.63 -9.07
C GLU A 69 -10.25 -10.11 -7.86
N GLN A 70 -9.32 -9.28 -7.38
CA GLN A 70 -8.38 -9.67 -6.33
C GLN A 70 -9.01 -9.62 -4.93
N THR A 71 -8.48 -10.48 -4.06
CA THR A 71 -8.56 -10.28 -2.62
C THR A 71 -7.43 -9.34 -2.20
N VAL A 72 -7.79 -8.13 -1.76
CA VAL A 72 -6.85 -7.09 -1.35
C VAL A 72 -6.94 -6.88 0.16
N LEU A 73 -5.78 -6.69 0.80
CA LEU A 73 -5.68 -6.34 2.22
C LEU A 73 -4.91 -5.02 2.36
N GLU A 74 -5.54 -4.01 2.96
CA GLU A 74 -4.90 -2.77 3.39
C GLU A 74 -4.52 -2.87 4.86
N VAL A 75 -3.24 -2.60 5.16
CA VAL A 75 -2.74 -2.64 6.53
C VAL A 75 -2.73 -1.24 7.13
N TRP A 76 -3.37 -1.09 8.28
CA TRP A 76 -3.51 0.16 9.01
C TRP A 76 -4.00 1.33 8.14
N PRO A 77 -5.22 1.23 7.57
CA PRO A 77 -5.81 2.32 6.80
C PRO A 77 -5.96 3.61 7.63
N GLY A 78 -5.90 3.51 8.97
CA GLY A 78 -6.06 4.62 9.89
C GLY A 78 -7.49 5.15 9.95
N ALA A 79 -7.69 6.26 10.67
CA ALA A 79 -9.01 6.88 10.88
C ALA A 79 -9.70 7.28 9.57
N GLY A 80 -8.93 7.81 8.63
CA GLY A 80 -9.46 8.37 7.39
C GLY A 80 -9.71 7.35 6.27
N GLY A 81 -9.05 6.18 6.30
CA GLY A 81 -9.19 5.18 5.24
C GLY A 81 -8.95 5.75 3.83
N TRP A 82 -7.86 6.48 3.64
CA TRP A 82 -7.63 7.24 2.41
C TRP A 82 -7.57 6.34 1.16
N TYR A 83 -6.84 5.22 1.23
CA TYR A 83 -6.81 4.23 0.15
C TYR A 83 -8.03 3.31 0.16
N THR A 84 -8.68 3.11 1.31
CA THR A 84 -9.98 2.41 1.39
C THR A 84 -11.01 3.02 0.44
N GLU A 85 -11.03 4.37 0.30
CA GLU A 85 -11.94 5.10 -0.63
C GLU A 85 -11.74 4.72 -2.10
N VAL A 86 -10.60 4.14 -2.45
CA VAL A 86 -10.24 3.76 -3.81
C VAL A 86 -10.28 2.25 -3.99
N ILE A 87 -9.71 1.50 -3.04
CA ILE A 87 -9.55 0.05 -3.18
C ILE A 87 -10.88 -0.68 -2.92
N ALA A 88 -11.62 -0.29 -1.88
CA ALA A 88 -12.87 -0.97 -1.54
C ALA A 88 -13.89 -0.95 -2.69
N PRO A 89 -14.22 0.20 -3.31
CA PRO A 89 -15.13 0.21 -4.46
C PRO A 89 -14.58 -0.53 -5.69
N LEU A 90 -13.26 -0.52 -5.92
CA LEU A 90 -12.66 -1.23 -7.05
C LEU A 90 -12.91 -2.74 -7.00
N VAL A 91 -12.83 -3.33 -5.81
CA VAL A 91 -12.95 -4.79 -5.64
C VAL A 91 -14.33 -5.23 -5.17
N ALA A 92 -15.27 -4.29 -4.98
CA ALA A 92 -16.55 -4.54 -4.31
C ALA A 92 -17.40 -5.63 -4.98
N GLU A 93 -17.39 -5.73 -6.32
CA GLU A 93 -18.25 -6.65 -7.06
C GLU A 93 -17.62 -8.00 -7.33
N LYS A 94 -16.31 -8.05 -7.57
CA LYS A 94 -15.62 -9.24 -8.09
C LYS A 94 -14.55 -9.79 -7.16
N GLY A 95 -14.06 -8.98 -6.26
CA GLY A 95 -12.99 -9.30 -5.33
C GLY A 95 -13.43 -9.28 -3.87
N LYS A 96 -12.45 -9.13 -2.98
CA LYS A 96 -12.65 -8.97 -1.53
C LYS A 96 -11.71 -7.90 -0.99
N PHE A 97 -12.17 -7.17 0.02
CA PHE A 97 -11.35 -6.20 0.70
C PHE A 97 -11.29 -6.46 2.21
N TYR A 98 -10.08 -6.63 2.72
CA TYR A 98 -9.78 -6.69 4.14
C TYR A 98 -9.07 -5.39 4.57
N ALA A 99 -9.51 -4.82 5.69
CA ALA A 99 -8.90 -3.66 6.34
C ALA A 99 -8.35 -4.10 7.70
N ALA A 100 -7.06 -4.40 7.77
CA ALA A 100 -6.41 -4.76 9.03
C ALA A 100 -6.10 -3.48 9.82
N GLN A 101 -7.03 -3.07 10.67
CA GLN A 101 -6.94 -1.89 11.54
C GLN A 101 -6.09 -2.13 12.79
N PHE A 102 -5.95 -1.09 13.61
CA PHE A 102 -5.30 -1.21 14.93
C PHE A 102 -6.04 -2.21 15.82
N VAL A 103 -5.29 -2.88 16.69
CA VAL A 103 -5.90 -3.65 17.79
C VAL A 103 -6.63 -2.69 18.71
N PRO A 104 -7.90 -2.96 19.08
CA PRO A 104 -8.61 -2.15 20.05
C PRO A 104 -7.83 -2.05 21.37
N ASN A 105 -7.69 -0.82 21.87
CA ASN A 105 -7.06 -0.53 23.15
C ASN A 105 -7.88 0.54 23.87
N PRO A 106 -8.71 0.17 24.86
CA PRO A 106 -9.54 1.10 25.62
C PRO A 106 -8.74 2.20 26.34
N GLU A 107 -7.51 1.91 26.75
CA GLU A 107 -6.63 2.85 27.42
C GLU A 107 -6.08 3.93 26.44
N SER A 108 -6.12 3.66 25.13
CA SER A 108 -5.65 4.59 24.10
C SER A 108 -6.81 5.36 23.48
N LYS A 109 -7.05 6.58 23.97
CA LYS A 109 -8.08 7.48 23.40
C LYS A 109 -7.87 7.69 21.89
N GLY A 110 -6.62 7.81 21.42
CA GLY A 110 -6.29 8.00 20.02
C GLY A 110 -6.64 6.77 19.16
N THR A 111 -6.33 5.56 19.63
CA THR A 111 -6.70 4.32 18.94
C THR A 111 -8.21 4.15 18.88
N THR A 112 -8.90 4.36 20.02
CA THR A 112 -10.37 4.27 20.08
C THR A 112 -11.04 5.26 19.14
N ALA A 113 -10.59 6.51 19.13
CA ALA A 113 -11.10 7.53 18.22
C ALA A 113 -10.86 7.19 16.73
N ALA A 114 -9.68 6.67 16.41
CA ALA A 114 -9.34 6.27 15.04
C ALA A 114 -10.21 5.11 14.54
N LEU A 115 -10.40 4.08 15.37
CA LEU A 115 -11.27 2.94 15.04
C LEU A 115 -12.73 3.37 14.86
N LYS A 116 -13.22 4.24 15.76
CA LYS A 116 -14.58 4.79 15.64
C LYS A 116 -14.74 5.59 14.36
N ALA A 117 -13.83 6.51 14.05
CA ALA A 117 -13.90 7.33 12.85
C ALA A 117 -13.89 6.49 11.56
N TYR A 118 -13.09 5.41 11.53
CA TYR A 118 -13.10 4.49 10.40
C TYR A 118 -14.43 3.72 10.29
N ALA A 119 -14.98 3.23 11.40
CA ALA A 119 -16.27 2.55 11.41
C ALA A 119 -17.42 3.48 10.98
N ASP A 120 -17.44 4.72 11.49
CA ASP A 120 -18.43 5.75 11.12
C ASP A 120 -18.35 6.05 9.60
N LYS A 121 -17.13 6.14 9.04
CA LYS A 121 -16.94 6.32 7.60
C LYS A 121 -17.54 5.17 6.79
N LEU A 122 -17.29 3.93 7.17
CA LEU A 122 -17.85 2.78 6.47
C LEU A 122 -19.38 2.76 6.55
N ALA A 123 -19.94 3.07 7.72
CA ALA A 123 -21.38 3.11 7.96
C ALA A 123 -22.08 4.23 7.17
N ALA A 124 -21.43 5.41 7.05
CA ALA A 124 -21.98 6.56 6.33
C ALA A 124 -22.19 6.29 4.82
N ARG A 125 -21.43 5.36 4.24
CA ARG A 125 -21.53 4.97 2.82
C ARG A 125 -21.58 3.44 2.70
N ALA A 126 -22.53 2.83 3.41
CA ALA A 126 -22.74 1.38 3.35
C ALA A 126 -23.06 0.87 1.93
N ASP A 127 -23.60 1.73 1.07
CA ASP A 127 -23.77 1.47 -0.36
C ASP A 127 -22.46 1.08 -1.05
N ILE A 128 -21.32 1.66 -0.61
CA ILE A 128 -19.98 1.44 -1.16
C ILE A 128 -19.17 0.44 -0.33
N TYR A 129 -19.26 0.54 1.02
CA TYR A 129 -18.33 -0.13 1.93
C TYR A 129 -18.90 -1.37 2.62
N ARG A 130 -20.15 -1.80 2.36
CA ARG A 130 -20.78 -2.97 3.03
C ARG A 130 -19.97 -4.26 2.93
N ASN A 131 -19.13 -4.40 1.91
CA ASN A 131 -18.33 -5.60 1.68
C ASN A 131 -16.91 -5.51 2.29
N VAL A 132 -16.61 -4.44 3.03
CA VAL A 132 -15.32 -4.28 3.73
C VAL A 132 -15.30 -5.18 4.96
N THR A 133 -14.33 -6.07 5.04
CA THR A 133 -14.09 -6.89 6.22
C THR A 133 -13.00 -6.24 7.08
N VAL A 134 -13.38 -5.73 8.24
CA VAL A 134 -12.43 -5.13 9.18
C VAL A 134 -11.85 -6.21 10.08
N THR A 135 -10.52 -6.29 10.11
CA THR A 135 -9.74 -7.15 11.00
C THR A 135 -8.79 -6.29 11.84
N ALA A 136 -7.99 -6.90 12.72
CA ALA A 136 -7.07 -6.16 13.58
C ALA A 136 -5.65 -6.71 13.46
N MET A 137 -4.66 -5.79 13.42
CA MET A 137 -3.24 -6.09 13.43
C MET A 137 -2.50 -5.16 14.38
N GLY A 138 -1.64 -5.71 15.23
CA GLY A 138 -0.82 -4.91 16.14
C GLY A 138 -0.17 -5.75 17.21
N PRO A 139 0.72 -5.14 18.03
CA PRO A 139 1.34 -5.82 19.15
C PRO A 139 0.31 -6.51 20.06
N GLY A 140 0.60 -7.75 20.44
CA GLY A 140 -0.28 -8.56 21.29
C GLY A 140 -1.43 -9.28 20.57
N SER A 141 -1.67 -9.01 19.28
CA SER A 141 -2.66 -9.77 18.49
C SER A 141 -2.04 -11.05 17.92
N THR A 142 -2.76 -12.16 18.11
CA THR A 142 -2.46 -13.46 17.49
C THR A 142 -3.45 -13.82 16.39
N ALA A 143 -4.47 -12.98 16.18
CA ALA A 143 -5.51 -13.20 15.16
C ALA A 143 -4.95 -13.00 13.74
N ASP A 144 -5.44 -13.82 12.82
CA ASP A 144 -5.12 -13.67 11.41
C ASP A 144 -5.76 -12.40 10.83
N ILE A 145 -5.00 -11.63 10.08
CA ILE A 145 -5.45 -10.38 9.45
C ILE A 145 -6.30 -10.62 8.19
N ALA A 146 -6.23 -11.82 7.66
CA ALA A 146 -7.09 -12.43 6.65
C ALA A 146 -6.85 -13.94 6.70
N PRO A 147 -7.73 -14.79 6.10
CA PRO A 147 -7.46 -16.22 6.04
C PRO A 147 -6.08 -16.50 5.42
N PRO A 148 -5.25 -17.38 6.00
CA PRO A 148 -3.92 -17.69 5.51
C PRO A 148 -3.93 -18.09 4.02
N GLY A 149 -3.01 -17.53 3.24
CA GLY A 149 -2.86 -17.85 1.82
C GLY A 149 -4.04 -17.46 0.94
N SER A 150 -4.88 -16.50 1.36
CA SER A 150 -6.08 -16.09 0.62
C SER A 150 -5.97 -14.76 -0.12
N VAL A 151 -4.96 -13.94 0.21
CA VAL A 151 -4.81 -12.57 -0.29
C VAL A 151 -3.93 -12.54 -1.54
N ASP A 152 -4.36 -11.83 -2.58
CA ASP A 152 -3.60 -11.63 -3.81
C ASP A 152 -2.64 -10.43 -3.71
N LEU A 153 -3.09 -9.37 -3.02
CA LEU A 153 -2.36 -8.12 -2.87
C LEU A 153 -2.50 -7.58 -1.44
N VAL A 154 -1.38 -7.43 -0.75
CA VAL A 154 -1.30 -6.65 0.50
C VAL A 154 -0.70 -5.29 0.18
N VAL A 155 -1.27 -4.21 0.73
CA VAL A 155 -0.73 -2.86 0.63
C VAL A 155 -0.56 -2.22 1.99
N THR A 156 0.51 -1.45 2.13
CA THR A 156 0.77 -0.64 3.33
C THR A 156 1.37 0.71 2.95
N PHE A 157 0.88 1.76 3.61
CA PHE A 157 1.21 3.14 3.26
C PHE A 157 1.66 3.91 4.50
N ARG A 158 2.98 4.14 4.64
CA ARG A 158 3.60 4.95 5.70
C ARG A 158 3.33 4.40 7.11
N ASN A 159 3.52 3.10 7.28
CA ASN A 159 3.31 2.42 8.56
C ASN A 159 4.58 1.83 9.17
N ILE A 160 5.62 1.55 8.34
CA ILE A 160 6.80 0.81 8.79
C ILE A 160 7.53 1.55 9.91
N HIS A 161 7.67 2.88 9.80
CA HIS A 161 8.30 3.70 10.84
C HIS A 161 7.56 3.57 12.19
N ASN A 162 6.22 3.45 12.17
CA ASN A 162 5.43 3.22 13.38
C ASN A 162 5.66 1.84 13.98
N TRP A 163 5.86 0.81 13.14
CA TRP A 163 6.15 -0.54 13.60
C TRP A 163 7.57 -0.64 14.18
N LEU A 164 8.54 0.05 13.59
CA LEU A 164 9.91 0.14 14.13
C LEU A 164 9.93 0.81 15.49
N GLY A 165 9.18 1.90 15.68
CA GLY A 165 9.03 2.57 16.96
C GLY A 165 8.51 1.66 18.09
N ARG A 166 7.79 0.59 17.73
CA ARG A 166 7.13 -0.37 18.64
C ARG A 166 7.76 -1.77 18.66
N ASP A 167 8.88 -1.98 18.00
CA ASP A 167 9.53 -3.29 17.80
C ASP A 167 8.61 -4.35 17.15
N TYR A 168 7.69 -3.89 16.32
CA TYR A 168 6.62 -4.73 15.76
C TYR A 168 6.85 -5.10 14.28
N ALA A 169 7.79 -4.47 13.58
CA ALA A 169 7.96 -4.64 12.14
C ALA A 169 8.13 -6.10 11.69
N PRO A 170 8.95 -6.96 12.34
CA PRO A 170 9.09 -8.36 11.96
C PRO A 170 7.75 -9.12 12.05
N ALA A 171 6.99 -8.92 13.12
CA ALA A 171 5.69 -9.57 13.31
C ALA A 171 4.64 -9.07 12.29
N ALA A 172 4.67 -7.78 11.95
CA ALA A 172 3.81 -7.21 10.93
C ALA A 172 4.06 -7.85 9.55
N PHE A 173 5.33 -7.98 9.14
CA PHE A 173 5.67 -8.62 7.87
C PHE A 173 5.35 -10.12 7.87
N ALA A 174 5.56 -10.82 8.99
CA ALA A 174 5.17 -12.23 9.10
C ALA A 174 3.66 -12.43 8.95
N ALA A 175 2.83 -11.55 9.53
CA ALA A 175 1.38 -11.60 9.38
C ALA A 175 0.94 -11.36 7.92
N MET A 176 1.54 -10.37 7.24
CA MET A 176 1.30 -10.10 5.82
C MET A 176 1.74 -11.27 4.93
N TYR A 177 2.90 -11.86 5.23
CA TYR A 177 3.39 -13.05 4.51
C TYR A 177 2.46 -14.25 4.68
N LYS A 178 1.94 -14.48 5.89
CA LYS A 178 0.96 -15.54 6.16
C LYS A 178 -0.32 -15.36 5.37
N ALA A 179 -0.85 -14.13 5.29
CA ALA A 179 -2.09 -13.81 4.59
C ALA A 179 -1.99 -13.98 3.06
N LEU A 180 -0.82 -13.67 2.48
CA LEU A 180 -0.61 -13.72 1.03
C LEU A 180 -0.58 -15.14 0.49
N LYS A 181 -1.19 -15.31 -0.69
CA LYS A 181 -0.99 -16.49 -1.55
C LYS A 181 0.48 -16.62 -1.97
N PRO A 182 0.99 -17.83 -2.24
CA PRO A 182 2.22 -17.98 -3.03
C PRO A 182 2.10 -17.21 -4.36
N GLY A 183 3.11 -16.42 -4.70
CA GLY A 183 3.08 -15.50 -5.85
C GLY A 183 2.31 -14.19 -5.61
N GLY A 184 1.66 -14.02 -4.45
CA GLY A 184 0.97 -12.79 -4.07
C GLY A 184 1.92 -11.59 -3.90
N THR A 185 1.39 -10.40 -4.07
CA THR A 185 2.13 -9.13 -4.08
C THR A 185 2.04 -8.41 -2.73
N LEU A 186 3.16 -7.87 -2.26
CA LEU A 186 3.21 -6.84 -1.21
C LEU A 186 3.61 -5.50 -1.83
N GLY A 187 2.71 -4.51 -1.76
CA GLY A 187 2.96 -3.12 -2.16
C GLY A 187 3.26 -2.24 -0.95
N VAL A 188 4.37 -1.52 -0.99
CA VAL A 188 4.86 -0.69 0.11
C VAL A 188 5.12 0.73 -0.38
N VAL A 189 4.56 1.72 0.32
CA VAL A 189 4.94 3.13 0.21
C VAL A 189 5.36 3.60 1.59
N GLU A 190 6.57 4.21 1.70
CA GLU A 190 7.06 4.74 2.97
C GLU A 190 7.87 6.01 2.76
N HIS A 191 7.99 6.85 3.80
CA HIS A 191 8.78 8.06 3.82
C HIS A 191 10.26 7.75 3.63
N ARG A 192 10.84 8.20 2.52
CA ARG A 192 12.23 7.90 2.17
C ARG A 192 13.22 8.73 2.97
N GLY A 193 14.08 8.04 3.72
CA GLY A 193 15.19 8.64 4.46
C GLY A 193 16.34 9.10 3.56
N ASN A 194 17.29 9.82 4.15
CA ASN A 194 18.54 10.19 3.50
C ASN A 194 19.53 9.01 3.57
N PRO A 195 19.92 8.41 2.43
CA PRO A 195 20.82 7.24 2.44
C PRO A 195 22.22 7.54 2.96
N ALA A 196 22.63 8.82 3.02
CA ALA A 196 23.92 9.24 3.60
C ALA A 196 23.90 9.28 5.14
N VAL A 197 22.73 9.15 5.77
CA VAL A 197 22.56 9.14 7.22
C VAL A 197 22.25 7.72 7.68
N PRO A 198 22.95 7.17 8.69
CA PRO A 198 22.61 5.87 9.26
C PRO A 198 21.16 5.80 9.72
N GLN A 199 20.49 4.67 9.43
CA GLN A 199 19.11 4.47 9.86
C GLN A 199 18.99 4.46 11.38
N ASP A 200 18.14 5.33 11.93
CA ASP A 200 17.65 5.18 13.31
C ASP A 200 16.77 3.90 13.40
N PRO A 201 17.15 2.91 14.23
CA PRO A 201 16.39 1.66 14.34
C PRO A 201 14.92 1.85 14.76
N LYS A 202 14.61 2.98 15.40
CA LYS A 202 13.25 3.35 15.83
C LYS A 202 12.53 4.28 14.86
N ALA A 203 13.21 4.73 13.81
CA ALA A 203 12.69 5.66 12.80
C ALA A 203 11.94 6.87 13.42
N LYS A 204 12.50 7.47 14.47
CA LYS A 204 11.86 8.54 15.26
C LYS A 204 11.50 9.78 14.44
N SER A 205 12.23 10.04 13.35
CA SER A 205 11.91 11.12 12.42
C SER A 205 10.77 10.80 11.46
N GLY A 206 10.28 9.55 11.45
CA GLY A 206 9.34 9.03 10.46
C GLY A 206 9.97 8.65 9.13
N TYR A 207 11.22 9.00 8.90
CA TYR A 207 11.95 8.63 7.68
C TYR A 207 12.62 7.27 7.80
N LEU A 208 12.60 6.51 6.70
CA LEU A 208 13.16 5.18 6.60
C LEU A 208 14.05 5.06 5.36
N ASN A 209 15.30 4.62 5.53
CA ASN A 209 16.18 4.37 4.40
C ASN A 209 15.66 3.20 3.56
N GLU A 210 15.60 3.40 2.24
CA GLU A 210 14.99 2.44 1.32
C GLU A 210 15.68 1.07 1.34
N ASP A 211 17.01 1.06 1.38
CA ASP A 211 17.81 -0.17 1.45
C ASP A 211 17.62 -0.94 2.76
N TYR A 212 17.43 -0.22 3.88
CA TYR A 212 17.10 -0.82 5.16
C TYR A 212 15.72 -1.47 5.13
N ALA A 213 14.73 -0.79 4.55
CA ALA A 213 13.39 -1.35 4.37
C ALA A 213 13.42 -2.62 3.51
N ILE A 214 14.17 -2.61 2.39
CA ILE A 214 14.30 -3.75 1.49
C ILE A 214 14.87 -4.96 2.25
N ARG A 215 16.00 -4.78 2.93
CA ARG A 215 16.63 -5.89 3.70
C ARG A 215 15.69 -6.47 4.76
N MET A 216 14.97 -5.62 5.48
CA MET A 216 14.03 -6.06 6.51
C MET A 216 12.85 -6.85 5.93
N ILE A 217 12.30 -6.42 4.82
CA ILE A 217 11.17 -7.08 4.15
C ILE A 217 11.63 -8.41 3.54
N GLU A 218 12.82 -8.44 2.94
CA GLU A 218 13.40 -9.68 2.39
C GLU A 218 13.74 -10.69 3.50
N ALA A 219 14.19 -10.23 4.67
CA ALA A 219 14.41 -11.09 5.83
C ALA A 219 13.12 -11.78 6.33
N ALA A 220 11.94 -11.20 6.04
CA ALA A 220 10.64 -11.83 6.32
C ALA A 220 10.19 -12.83 5.23
N GLY A 221 11.04 -13.10 4.22
CA GLY A 221 10.81 -14.10 3.17
C GLY A 221 10.27 -13.53 1.84
N PHE A 222 10.02 -12.25 1.74
CA PHE A 222 9.62 -11.60 0.51
C PHE A 222 10.80 -11.44 -0.46
N ARG A 223 10.52 -11.23 -1.74
CA ARG A 223 11.51 -10.90 -2.75
C ARG A 223 11.12 -9.60 -3.45
N LEU A 224 12.03 -8.63 -3.47
CA LEU A 224 11.85 -7.39 -4.23
C LEU A 224 11.78 -7.70 -5.74
N VAL A 225 10.79 -7.12 -6.43
CA VAL A 225 10.62 -7.31 -7.89
C VAL A 225 10.62 -6.01 -8.67
N ALA A 226 10.26 -4.88 -8.05
CA ALA A 226 10.28 -3.58 -8.72
C ALA A 226 10.31 -2.43 -7.72
N LYS A 227 10.82 -1.28 -8.18
CA LYS A 227 10.80 0.02 -7.52
C LYS A 227 10.13 1.04 -8.42
N SER A 228 9.54 2.08 -7.85
CA SER A 228 8.96 3.20 -8.60
C SER A 228 9.21 4.52 -7.87
N GLU A 229 9.50 5.55 -8.63
CA GLU A 229 9.65 6.92 -8.15
C GLU A 229 8.34 7.73 -8.23
N VAL A 230 7.21 7.08 -8.44
CA VAL A 230 5.91 7.74 -8.63
C VAL A 230 5.51 8.64 -7.46
N ASN A 231 5.97 8.32 -6.25
CA ASN A 231 5.70 9.10 -5.02
C ASN A 231 6.94 9.86 -4.52
N ALA A 232 7.97 10.02 -5.37
CA ALA A 232 9.16 10.78 -5.02
C ALA A 232 8.89 12.28 -4.96
N ASN A 233 9.51 12.95 -3.98
CA ASN A 233 9.50 14.41 -3.88
C ASN A 233 10.92 14.93 -3.63
N PRO A 234 11.65 15.36 -4.66
CA PRO A 234 13.02 15.84 -4.52
C PRO A 234 13.15 17.15 -3.74
N LYS A 235 12.05 17.85 -3.44
CA LYS A 235 12.05 19.06 -2.61
C LYS A 235 12.16 18.75 -1.12
N ASP A 236 11.87 17.50 -0.71
CA ASP A 236 11.95 17.07 0.70
C ASP A 236 13.40 16.85 1.10
N THR A 237 13.95 17.75 1.94
CA THR A 237 15.35 17.72 2.40
C THR A 237 15.59 16.75 3.55
N LYS A 238 14.53 16.29 4.25
CA LYS A 238 14.55 15.23 5.28
C LYS A 238 15.31 15.57 6.57
N ASP A 239 15.66 16.84 6.78
CA ASP A 239 16.49 17.37 7.87
C ASP A 239 15.71 18.21 8.89
N TYR A 240 14.38 18.02 8.95
CA TYR A 240 13.50 18.80 9.81
C TYR A 240 13.55 18.34 11.27
N GLU A 241 13.51 19.32 12.21
CA GLU A 241 13.53 19.06 13.65
C GLU A 241 12.41 18.11 14.11
N LYS A 242 11.21 18.28 13.57
CA LYS A 242 10.07 17.41 13.88
C LYS A 242 9.93 16.23 12.90
N GLY A 243 11.01 15.91 12.17
CA GLY A 243 10.97 14.86 11.15
C GLY A 243 9.92 15.12 10.06
N VAL A 244 9.41 14.04 9.48
CA VAL A 244 8.42 14.07 8.40
C VAL A 244 7.15 14.85 8.74
N TRP A 245 6.80 14.94 10.02
CA TRP A 245 5.59 15.62 10.49
C TRP A 245 5.68 17.16 10.38
N THR A 246 6.86 17.71 10.11
CA THR A 246 7.04 19.13 9.76
C THR A 246 6.30 19.50 8.47
N LEU A 247 6.24 18.56 7.53
CA LEU A 247 5.60 18.74 6.23
C LEU A 247 4.07 18.57 6.28
N PRO A 248 3.36 19.00 5.23
CA PRO A 248 1.91 18.73 5.08
C PRO A 248 1.58 17.23 5.19
N PRO A 249 0.42 16.90 5.72
CA PRO A 249 -0.63 17.78 6.22
C PRO A 249 -0.47 18.15 7.70
N ASN A 250 0.58 17.63 8.38
CA ASN A 250 0.70 17.75 9.83
C ASN A 250 1.14 19.14 10.28
N PHE A 251 2.13 19.72 9.60
CA PHE A 251 2.70 21.01 9.96
C PHE A 251 3.08 21.09 11.46
N ALA A 252 3.83 20.08 11.96
CA ALA A 252 4.14 19.95 13.39
C ALA A 252 4.99 21.10 13.96
N ALA A 253 5.58 21.96 13.11
CA ALA A 253 6.22 23.22 13.49
C ALA A 253 5.23 24.38 13.70
N GLY A 254 3.93 24.14 13.52
CA GLY A 254 2.89 25.17 13.62
C GLY A 254 3.01 26.20 12.49
N ASP A 255 3.09 27.48 12.87
CA ASP A 255 3.20 28.58 11.90
C ASP A 255 4.66 28.89 11.49
N THR A 256 5.63 28.27 12.14
CA THR A 256 7.06 28.44 11.82
C THR A 256 7.33 27.92 10.41
N ASP A 257 7.80 28.79 9.52
CA ASP A 257 8.14 28.47 8.12
C ASP A 257 7.01 27.72 7.35
N ARG A 258 5.75 27.92 7.74
CA ARG A 258 4.61 27.17 7.21
C ARG A 258 4.49 27.25 5.69
N GLU A 259 4.70 28.43 5.10
CA GLU A 259 4.66 28.63 3.65
C GLU A 259 5.80 27.85 2.94
N LYS A 260 6.98 27.86 3.51
CA LYS A 260 8.12 27.08 3.02
C LYS A 260 7.80 25.59 3.00
N TYR A 261 7.24 25.05 4.09
CA TYR A 261 6.88 23.64 4.18
C TYR A 261 5.68 23.29 3.27
N ALA A 262 4.73 24.20 3.12
CA ALA A 262 3.63 24.03 2.15
C ALA A 262 4.14 23.97 0.69
N ALA A 263 5.15 24.77 0.34
CA ALA A 263 5.75 24.78 -0.98
C ALA A 263 6.56 23.51 -1.31
N ILE A 264 7.06 22.81 -0.28
CA ILE A 264 7.67 21.48 -0.42
C ILE A 264 6.58 20.44 -0.75
N GLY A 265 5.45 20.51 -0.08
CA GLY A 265 4.38 19.53 -0.20
C GLY A 265 4.56 18.33 0.74
N GLU A 266 3.90 17.20 0.45
CA GLU A 266 4.08 15.97 1.24
C GLU A 266 5.49 15.38 1.03
N SER A 267 5.95 14.57 1.98
CA SER A 267 7.30 13.99 2.01
C SER A 267 7.66 13.20 0.75
N ASP A 268 8.95 13.06 0.53
CA ASP A 268 9.52 12.08 -0.41
C ASP A 268 9.20 10.65 0.05
N ARG A 269 8.83 9.77 -0.90
CA ARG A 269 8.47 8.38 -0.60
C ARG A 269 9.02 7.43 -1.62
N PHE A 270 9.60 6.34 -1.15
CA PHE A 270 9.85 5.19 -2.00
C PHE A 270 8.56 4.38 -2.19
N THR A 271 8.46 3.71 -3.33
CA THR A 271 7.38 2.81 -3.68
C THR A 271 7.98 1.49 -4.15
N LEU A 272 7.76 0.42 -3.38
CA LEU A 272 8.40 -0.87 -3.57
C LEU A 272 7.35 -1.97 -3.79
N LYS A 273 7.63 -2.87 -4.72
CA LYS A 273 6.82 -4.05 -4.99
C LYS A 273 7.61 -5.30 -4.69
N PHE A 274 7.06 -6.12 -3.82
CA PHE A 274 7.59 -7.43 -3.47
C PHE A 274 6.63 -8.54 -3.86
N ILE A 275 7.12 -9.77 -3.92
CA ILE A 275 6.29 -10.97 -4.03
C ILE A 275 6.59 -11.92 -2.89
N LYS A 276 5.57 -12.67 -2.47
CA LYS A 276 5.77 -13.91 -1.72
C LYS A 276 6.19 -14.98 -2.71
N PRO A 277 7.40 -15.56 -2.63
CA PRO A 277 7.82 -16.60 -3.56
C PRO A 277 6.84 -17.76 -3.60
N SER A 278 6.55 -18.26 -4.78
CA SER A 278 5.91 -19.57 -4.93
C SER A 278 6.92 -20.60 -4.47
N GLY A 279 6.61 -21.40 -3.45
CA GLY A 279 7.48 -22.48 -3.03
C GLY A 279 7.92 -23.34 -4.26
N ARG A 280 9.14 -23.83 -4.24
CA ARG A 280 9.58 -24.83 -5.22
C ARG A 280 8.84 -26.12 -5.00
#